data_87fb2f378fffa9c3f579fddf0d0c6e20
#
_entry.id   87fb2f378fffa9c3f579fddf0d0c6e20
#
_cell.length_a   1.000
_cell.length_b   1.000
_cell.length_c   1.000
_cell.angle_alpha   90.00
_cell.angle_beta   90.00
_cell.angle_gamma   90.00
#
_symmetry.space_group_name_H-M   'P 1'
#
loop_
_entity.id
_entity.type
_entity.pdbx_description
1 polymer ?
#
loop_
_entity_poly.entity_id
_entity_poly.type
_entity_poly.pdbx_seq_one_letter_code
_entity_poly.pdbx_strand_id
1 'polypeptide(L)'
;MTVSVLARLWVALLLVLSLGAAAQSANPPSPQAIALAKELIVLKGGHQMFDAVVPGVIDQAKDVFLPTNPNLNKELVEVTGKLKLEYANKPDELFNEVAKVYASHFTEQELKEIVAFYKTPLGKKMLTEDPVAIQEGLARAKDWANDFSNVVLGKMRAEMKKKGHDL
;
A
#
# COMPACT_ATOMS: atom_id res chain seq x y z
N MET A 1 -27.13 -23.18 -53.70
CA MET A 1 -26.96 -21.75 -53.42
C MET A 1 -27.55 -21.41 -52.04
N THR A 2 -27.03 -21.91 -50.90
CA THR A 2 -27.59 -21.61 -49.55
C THR A 2 -26.55 -21.69 -48.45
N VAL A 3 -25.30 -21.30 -48.68
CA VAL A 3 -24.22 -21.33 -47.64
C VAL A 3 -23.69 -19.95 -47.27
N SER A 4 -24.17 -18.86 -47.87
CA SER A 4 -23.57 -17.53 -47.72
C SER A 4 -24.26 -16.58 -46.72
N VAL A 5 -25.38 -16.96 -46.09
CA VAL A 5 -26.12 -16.07 -45.15
C VAL A 5 -25.76 -16.30 -43.70
N LEU A 6 -25.38 -17.53 -43.33
CA LEU A 6 -24.99 -17.86 -41.94
C LEU A 6 -23.58 -17.38 -41.57
N ALA A 7 -22.68 -17.22 -42.55
CA ALA A 7 -21.31 -16.73 -42.29
C ALA A 7 -21.24 -15.21 -42.04
N ARG A 8 -22.25 -14.43 -42.41
CA ARG A 8 -22.30 -12.97 -42.22
C ARG A 8 -22.83 -12.56 -40.86
N LEU A 9 -23.51 -13.44 -40.13
CA LEU A 9 -24.05 -13.15 -38.79
C LEU A 9 -23.00 -13.41 -37.66
N TRP A 10 -21.97 -14.21 -37.89
CA TRP A 10 -20.93 -14.47 -36.93
C TRP A 10 -19.82 -13.39 -36.89
N VAL A 11 -19.65 -12.62 -37.93
CA VAL A 11 -18.65 -11.52 -37.97
C VAL A 11 -19.18 -10.26 -37.28
N ALA A 12 -20.48 -10.07 -37.18
CA ALA A 12 -21.07 -8.93 -36.48
C ALA A 12 -21.13 -9.09 -34.95
N LEU A 13 -21.04 -10.34 -34.44
CA LEU A 13 -21.09 -10.61 -32.98
C LEU A 13 -19.72 -10.51 -32.30
N LEU A 14 -18.62 -10.56 -33.06
CA LEU A 14 -17.24 -10.47 -32.53
C LEU A 14 -16.73 -9.03 -32.44
N LEU A 15 -17.47 -8.04 -32.91
CA LEU A 15 -17.07 -6.62 -32.93
C LEU A 15 -17.64 -5.81 -31.75
N VAL A 16 -18.44 -6.42 -30.85
CA VAL A 16 -19.07 -5.72 -29.73
C VAL A 16 -18.36 -6.03 -28.38
N LEU A 17 -17.41 -6.96 -28.34
CA LEU A 17 -16.70 -7.38 -27.11
C LEU A 17 -15.32 -6.72 -26.92
N SER A 18 -14.96 -5.72 -27.71
CA SER A 18 -13.65 -5.04 -27.61
C SER A 18 -13.69 -3.60 -27.09
N LEU A 19 -14.78 -3.17 -26.44
CA LEU A 19 -14.86 -1.85 -25.79
C LEU A 19 -14.82 -1.95 -24.25
N GLY A 20 -13.81 -2.56 -23.70
CA GLY A 20 -13.70 -2.69 -22.24
C GLY A 20 -12.29 -2.62 -21.67
N ALA A 21 -11.27 -2.53 -22.52
CA ALA A 21 -9.95 -2.14 -22.07
C ALA A 21 -9.82 -0.62 -22.26
N ALA A 22 -10.35 0.15 -21.32
CA ALA A 22 -9.97 1.54 -21.19
C ALA A 22 -8.46 1.52 -20.94
N ALA A 23 -7.67 1.76 -22.00
CA ALA A 23 -6.28 2.11 -21.86
C ALA A 23 -6.26 3.28 -20.86
N GLN A 24 -5.68 3.03 -19.68
CA GLN A 24 -5.34 4.09 -18.73
C GLN A 24 -4.46 5.05 -19.51
N SER A 25 -5.07 6.13 -19.97
CA SER A 25 -4.41 7.15 -20.74
C SER A 25 -3.30 7.72 -19.89
N ALA A 26 -2.10 7.80 -20.47
CA ALA A 26 -0.89 8.40 -19.90
C ALA A 26 -1.03 9.95 -19.70
N ASN A 27 -2.23 10.44 -19.45
CA ASN A 27 -2.46 11.81 -19.06
C ASN A 27 -2.22 11.97 -17.56
N PRO A 28 -1.55 13.04 -17.12
CA PRO A 28 -1.39 13.32 -15.71
C PRO A 28 -2.77 13.35 -15.02
N PRO A 29 -2.85 12.87 -13.76
CA PRO A 29 -4.11 12.85 -13.02
C PRO A 29 -4.75 14.23 -12.96
N SER A 30 -6.08 14.30 -13.05
CA SER A 30 -6.79 15.57 -12.92
C SER A 30 -6.61 16.16 -11.52
N PRO A 31 -6.66 17.50 -11.38
CA PRO A 31 -6.63 18.12 -10.03
C PRO A 31 -7.71 17.57 -9.11
N GLN A 32 -8.88 17.22 -9.65
CA GLN A 32 -9.98 16.62 -8.89
C GLN A 32 -9.65 15.19 -8.43
N ALA A 33 -9.04 14.37 -9.28
CA ALA A 33 -8.58 13.04 -8.89
C ALA A 33 -7.52 13.11 -7.78
N ILE A 34 -6.58 14.06 -7.86
CA ILE A 34 -5.58 14.30 -6.80
C ILE A 34 -6.25 14.73 -5.49
N ALA A 35 -7.27 15.59 -5.54
CA ALA A 35 -8.00 16.02 -4.35
C ALA A 35 -8.75 14.86 -3.69
N LEU A 36 -9.42 14.01 -4.45
CA LEU A 36 -10.08 12.80 -3.97
C LEU A 36 -9.09 11.79 -3.40
N ALA A 37 -7.94 11.63 -4.04
CA ALA A 37 -6.87 10.77 -3.54
C ALA A 37 -6.33 11.26 -2.19
N LYS A 38 -6.12 12.57 -2.01
CA LYS A 38 -5.76 13.17 -0.71
C LYS A 38 -6.79 12.87 0.35
N GLU A 39 -8.07 13.06 0.04
CA GLU A 39 -9.16 12.77 0.95
C GLU A 39 -9.18 11.29 1.36
N LEU A 40 -9.00 10.38 0.40
CA LEU A 40 -8.91 8.94 0.66
C LEU A 40 -7.75 8.61 1.60
N ILE A 41 -6.57 9.18 1.36
CA ILE A 41 -5.38 8.94 2.20
C ILE A 41 -5.64 9.44 3.64
N VAL A 42 -6.26 10.61 3.80
CA VAL A 42 -6.64 11.15 5.12
C VAL A 42 -7.62 10.22 5.84
N LEU A 43 -8.68 9.75 5.16
CA LEU A 43 -9.65 8.81 5.71
C LEU A 43 -8.99 7.51 6.20
N LYS A 44 -7.95 7.04 5.49
CA LYS A 44 -7.16 5.85 5.84
C LYS A 44 -6.10 6.10 6.92
N GLY A 45 -6.04 7.29 7.51
CA GLY A 45 -5.05 7.65 8.53
C GLY A 45 -3.63 7.85 7.99
N GLY A 46 -3.47 7.90 6.65
CA GLY A 46 -2.16 7.96 5.99
C GLY A 46 -1.43 9.29 6.18
N HIS A 47 -2.13 10.38 6.51
CA HIS A 47 -1.50 11.69 6.69
C HIS A 47 -0.39 11.63 7.77
N GLN A 48 -0.69 11.08 8.93
CA GLN A 48 0.26 10.97 10.04
C GLN A 48 1.51 10.15 9.71
N MET A 49 1.39 9.20 8.78
CA MET A 49 2.51 8.36 8.34
C MET A 49 3.60 9.19 7.65
N PHE A 50 3.23 10.27 6.97
CA PHE A 50 4.14 11.12 6.20
C PHE A 50 4.70 12.29 7.00
N ASP A 51 4.06 12.69 8.10
CA ASP A 51 4.49 13.82 8.94
C ASP A 51 5.89 13.62 9.53
N ALA A 52 6.27 12.38 9.84
CA ALA A 52 7.56 12.03 10.38
C ALA A 52 8.70 11.94 9.35
N VAL A 53 8.39 11.89 8.05
CA VAL A 53 9.41 11.64 6.99
C VAL A 53 10.38 12.80 6.89
N VAL A 54 9.90 14.03 6.81
CA VAL A 54 10.77 15.20 6.65
C VAL A 54 11.65 15.45 7.89
N PRO A 55 11.10 15.44 9.12
CA PRO A 55 11.92 15.48 10.32
C PRO A 55 12.95 14.35 10.40
N GLY A 56 12.56 13.13 9.99
CA GLY A 56 13.44 11.96 9.98
C GLY A 56 14.63 12.11 9.03
N VAL A 57 14.41 12.63 7.82
CA VAL A 57 15.49 12.93 6.85
C VAL A 57 16.47 13.96 7.42
N ILE A 58 15.97 15.00 8.11
CA ILE A 58 16.80 16.02 8.73
C ILE A 58 17.63 15.44 9.89
N ASP A 59 17.01 14.60 10.74
CA ASP A 59 17.73 13.92 11.83
C ASP A 59 18.79 12.96 11.29
N GLN A 60 18.49 12.21 10.22
CA GLN A 60 19.44 11.34 9.55
C GLN A 60 20.64 12.12 8.98
N ALA A 61 20.40 13.30 8.40
CA ALA A 61 21.48 14.16 7.91
C ALA A 61 22.42 14.58 9.07
N LYS A 62 21.89 14.94 10.24
CA LYS A 62 22.69 15.21 11.44
C LYS A 62 23.54 14.00 11.81
N ASP A 63 22.93 12.81 11.81
CA ASP A 63 23.58 11.56 12.22
C ASP A 63 24.71 11.13 11.26
N VAL A 64 24.70 11.58 10.01
CA VAL A 64 25.81 11.41 9.05
C VAL A 64 27.03 12.22 9.47
N PHE A 65 26.84 13.44 9.97
CA PHE A 65 27.96 14.33 10.31
C PHE A 65 28.52 14.12 11.72
N LEU A 66 27.68 13.69 12.67
CA LEU A 66 28.03 13.59 14.09
C LEU A 66 29.22 12.65 14.37
N PRO A 67 29.36 11.45 13.79
CA PRO A 67 30.46 10.54 14.09
C PRO A 67 31.85 11.11 13.75
N THR A 68 31.94 11.91 12.70
CA THR A 68 33.20 12.52 12.24
C THR A 68 33.45 13.90 12.87
N ASN A 69 32.43 14.49 13.52
CA ASN A 69 32.49 15.83 14.12
C ASN A 69 31.81 15.86 15.51
N PRO A 70 32.25 15.03 16.48
CA PRO A 70 31.55 14.91 17.76
C PRO A 70 31.57 16.21 18.58
N ASN A 71 32.54 17.09 18.35
CA ASN A 71 32.66 18.40 18.97
C ASN A 71 31.59 19.40 18.46
N LEU A 72 30.95 19.13 17.31
CA LEU A 72 29.91 20.01 16.72
C LEU A 72 28.48 19.59 17.08
N ASN A 73 28.30 18.69 18.06
CA ASN A 73 26.98 18.18 18.40
C ASN A 73 25.96 19.30 18.73
N LYS A 74 26.38 20.31 19.47
CA LYS A 74 25.50 21.44 19.84
C LYS A 74 25.05 22.23 18.60
N GLU A 75 25.97 22.56 17.75
CA GLU A 75 25.72 23.29 16.49
C GLU A 75 24.86 22.47 15.54
N LEU A 76 25.13 21.16 15.41
CA LEU A 76 24.31 20.26 14.59
C LEU A 76 22.88 20.17 15.10
N VAL A 77 22.63 20.12 16.40
CA VAL A 77 21.30 20.13 16.98
C VAL A 77 20.58 21.45 16.71
N GLU A 78 21.28 22.59 16.85
CA GLU A 78 20.71 23.91 16.54
C GLU A 78 20.31 24.03 15.07
N VAL A 79 21.21 23.61 14.13
CA VAL A 79 20.94 23.62 12.69
C VAL A 79 19.78 22.68 12.35
N THR A 80 19.73 21.49 12.93
CA THR A 80 18.61 20.54 12.76
C THR A 80 17.28 21.19 13.15
N GLY A 81 17.23 21.90 14.28
CA GLY A 81 16.04 22.61 14.71
C GLY A 81 15.60 23.70 13.71
N LYS A 82 16.55 24.49 13.20
CA LYS A 82 16.28 25.50 12.17
C LYS A 82 15.75 24.87 10.87
N LEU A 83 16.36 23.80 10.39
CA LEU A 83 15.94 23.11 9.19
C LEU A 83 14.52 22.49 9.32
N LYS A 84 14.18 21.95 10.49
CA LYS A 84 12.79 21.45 10.75
C LYS A 84 11.76 22.56 10.64
N LEU A 85 12.08 23.78 11.07
CA LEU A 85 11.19 24.93 10.91
C LEU A 85 11.15 25.43 9.45
N GLU A 86 12.29 25.50 8.79
CA GLU A 86 12.40 25.94 7.40
C GLU A 86 11.61 25.01 6.46
N TYR A 87 11.68 23.70 6.69
CA TYR A 87 11.01 22.69 5.86
C TYR A 87 9.67 22.21 6.43
N ALA A 88 9.04 22.98 7.32
CA ALA A 88 7.76 22.59 7.95
C ALA A 88 6.63 22.32 6.95
N ASN A 89 6.66 22.91 5.74
CA ASN A 89 5.67 22.71 4.68
C ASN A 89 6.01 21.56 3.71
N LYS A 90 7.18 20.92 3.83
CA LYS A 90 7.59 19.82 2.94
C LYS A 90 6.72 18.56 3.06
N PRO A 91 6.13 18.21 4.22
CA PRO A 91 5.16 17.12 4.30
C PRO A 91 3.99 17.28 3.32
N ASP A 92 3.51 18.50 3.05
CA ASP A 92 2.44 18.75 2.10
C ASP A 92 2.83 18.42 0.65
N GLU A 93 4.09 18.69 0.28
CA GLU A 93 4.61 18.30 -1.03
C GLU A 93 4.67 16.78 -1.15
N LEU A 94 5.22 16.09 -0.15
CA LEU A 94 5.27 14.63 -0.11
C LEU A 94 3.85 14.03 -0.21
N PHE A 95 2.91 14.57 0.55
CA PHE A 95 1.52 14.15 0.53
C PHE A 95 0.88 14.33 -0.84
N ASN A 96 1.22 15.42 -1.53
CA ASN A 96 0.77 15.65 -2.90
C ASN A 96 1.33 14.62 -3.89
N GLU A 97 2.62 14.25 -3.76
CA GLU A 97 3.22 13.21 -4.62
C GLU A 97 2.58 11.84 -4.38
N VAL A 98 2.33 11.47 -3.12
CA VAL A 98 1.63 10.22 -2.81
C VAL A 98 0.19 10.23 -3.36
N ALA A 99 -0.51 11.35 -3.28
CA ALA A 99 -1.86 11.50 -3.85
C ALA A 99 -1.87 11.33 -5.37
N LYS A 100 -0.84 11.81 -6.08
CA LYS A 100 -0.69 11.59 -7.52
C LYS A 100 -0.55 10.10 -7.85
N VAL A 101 0.17 9.33 -7.02
CA VAL A 101 0.28 7.88 -7.20
C VAL A 101 -1.10 7.22 -7.11
N TYR A 102 -1.90 7.51 -6.08
CA TYR A 102 -3.28 7.02 -5.99
C TYR A 102 -4.11 7.42 -7.22
N ALA A 103 -4.03 8.69 -7.62
CA ALA A 103 -4.75 9.20 -8.78
C ALA A 103 -4.27 8.63 -10.13
N SER A 104 -3.11 7.97 -10.19
CA SER A 104 -2.65 7.22 -11.37
C SER A 104 -3.18 5.79 -11.43
N HIS A 105 -3.58 5.22 -10.28
CA HIS A 105 -4.09 3.85 -10.19
C HIS A 105 -5.62 3.77 -10.26
N PHE A 106 -6.32 4.85 -9.93
CA PHE A 106 -7.78 4.90 -9.87
C PHE A 106 -8.29 6.08 -10.69
N THR A 107 -9.37 5.87 -11.42
CA THR A 107 -10.09 6.95 -12.09
C THR A 107 -10.72 7.89 -11.06
N GLU A 108 -11.06 9.11 -11.48
CA GLU A 108 -11.75 10.08 -10.62
C GLU A 108 -13.08 9.53 -10.07
N GLN A 109 -13.82 8.79 -10.90
CA GLN A 109 -15.08 8.17 -10.50
C GLN A 109 -14.87 7.08 -9.44
N GLU A 110 -13.88 6.21 -9.62
CA GLU A 110 -13.51 5.17 -8.63
C GLU A 110 -13.06 5.79 -7.31
N LEU A 111 -12.22 6.84 -7.34
CA LEU A 111 -11.80 7.56 -6.14
C LEU A 111 -13.00 8.14 -5.39
N LYS A 112 -13.96 8.72 -6.11
CA LYS A 112 -15.18 9.26 -5.52
C LYS A 112 -16.01 8.17 -4.82
N GLU A 113 -16.15 7.01 -5.46
CA GLU A 113 -16.89 5.87 -4.91
C GLU A 113 -16.19 5.28 -3.68
N ILE A 114 -14.86 5.12 -3.73
CA ILE A 114 -14.04 4.65 -2.61
C ILE A 114 -14.14 5.62 -1.41
N VAL A 115 -14.01 6.93 -1.64
CA VAL A 115 -14.17 7.95 -0.61
C VAL A 115 -15.57 7.89 0.00
N ALA A 116 -16.61 7.78 -0.83
CA ALA A 116 -17.98 7.65 -0.37
C ALA A 116 -18.16 6.39 0.50
N PHE A 117 -17.60 5.26 0.09
CA PHE A 117 -17.63 4.02 0.86
C PHE A 117 -16.98 4.19 2.25
N TYR A 118 -15.75 4.72 2.32
CA TYR A 118 -15.05 4.89 3.61
C TYR A 118 -15.71 5.93 4.54
N LYS A 119 -16.58 6.79 4.04
CA LYS A 119 -17.42 7.68 4.84
C LYS A 119 -18.62 6.98 5.49
N THR A 120 -19.03 5.80 5.00
CA THR A 120 -20.13 5.02 5.58
C THR A 120 -19.74 4.43 6.95
N PRO A 121 -20.72 4.05 7.80
CA PRO A 121 -20.44 3.34 9.05
C PRO A 121 -19.62 2.05 8.84
N LEU A 122 -19.94 1.28 7.79
CA LEU A 122 -19.22 0.06 7.46
C LEU A 122 -17.78 0.35 7.00
N GLY A 123 -17.58 1.33 6.11
CA GLY A 123 -16.26 1.73 5.65
C GLY A 123 -15.36 2.21 6.80
N LYS A 124 -15.92 2.99 7.73
CA LYS A 124 -15.21 3.41 8.96
C LYS A 124 -14.83 2.21 9.82
N LYS A 125 -15.76 1.26 10.02
CA LYS A 125 -15.48 0.03 10.77
C LYS A 125 -14.37 -0.78 10.11
N MET A 126 -14.35 -0.90 8.80
CA MET A 126 -13.26 -1.60 8.09
C MET A 126 -11.88 -0.96 8.34
N LEU A 127 -11.80 0.37 8.41
CA LEU A 127 -10.52 1.05 8.69
C LEU A 127 -9.95 0.70 10.06
N THR A 128 -10.80 0.43 11.05
CA THR A 128 -10.37 0.12 12.43
C THR A 128 -10.21 -1.39 12.67
N GLU A 129 -11.16 -2.19 12.18
CA GLU A 129 -11.22 -3.63 12.49
C GLU A 129 -10.36 -4.49 11.56
N ASP A 130 -10.22 -4.12 10.28
CA ASP A 130 -9.49 -4.93 9.31
C ASP A 130 -8.02 -5.13 9.67
N PRO A 131 -7.26 -4.09 10.07
CA PRO A 131 -5.89 -4.28 10.56
C PRO A 131 -5.78 -5.17 11.78
N VAL A 132 -6.74 -5.08 12.71
CA VAL A 132 -6.80 -5.92 13.93
C VAL A 132 -7.06 -7.37 13.54
N ALA A 133 -8.06 -7.62 12.68
CA ALA A 133 -8.39 -8.96 12.22
C ALA A 133 -7.21 -9.62 11.47
N ILE A 134 -6.50 -8.86 10.64
CA ILE A 134 -5.29 -9.35 9.96
C ILE A 134 -4.21 -9.72 10.98
N GLN A 135 -3.95 -8.86 11.97
CA GLN A 135 -2.94 -9.12 13.00
C GLN A 135 -3.29 -10.37 13.83
N GLU A 136 -4.52 -10.50 14.26
CA GLU A 136 -5.00 -11.68 15.00
C GLU A 136 -4.94 -12.95 14.13
N GLY A 137 -5.31 -12.83 12.85
CA GLY A 137 -5.20 -13.92 11.87
C GLY A 137 -3.77 -14.42 11.70
N LEU A 138 -2.80 -13.50 11.59
CA LEU A 138 -1.38 -13.85 11.51
C LEU A 138 -0.87 -14.52 12.78
N ALA A 139 -1.31 -14.08 13.97
CA ALA A 139 -0.96 -14.74 15.23
C ALA A 139 -1.49 -16.19 15.27
N ARG A 140 -2.76 -16.41 14.89
CA ARG A 140 -3.36 -17.75 14.79
C ARG A 140 -2.67 -18.64 13.77
N ALA A 141 -2.28 -18.08 12.61
CA ALA A 141 -1.53 -18.83 11.60
C ALA A 141 -0.16 -19.29 12.13
N LYS A 142 0.51 -18.46 12.91
CA LYS A 142 1.79 -18.81 13.58
C LYS A 142 1.61 -19.94 14.58
N ASP A 143 0.59 -19.86 15.44
CA ASP A 143 0.28 -20.91 16.43
C ASP A 143 0.01 -22.23 15.72
N TRP A 144 -0.85 -22.22 14.70
CA TRP A 144 -1.15 -23.40 13.89
C TRP A 144 0.09 -24.00 13.22
N ALA A 145 0.98 -23.15 12.69
CA ALA A 145 2.21 -23.61 12.05
C ALA A 145 3.16 -24.29 13.05
N ASN A 146 3.26 -23.80 14.28
CA ASN A 146 4.04 -24.43 15.35
C ASN A 146 3.47 -25.79 15.71
N ASP A 147 2.17 -25.91 15.91
CA ASP A 147 1.50 -27.18 16.22
C ASP A 147 1.67 -28.19 15.08
N PHE A 148 1.49 -27.74 13.85
CA PHE A 148 1.68 -28.58 12.67
C PHE A 148 3.15 -29.05 12.51
N SER A 149 4.10 -28.19 12.81
CA SER A 149 5.53 -28.54 12.83
C SER A 149 5.81 -29.69 13.79
N ASN A 150 5.24 -29.68 14.98
CA ASN A 150 5.38 -30.75 15.97
C ASN A 150 4.79 -32.08 15.42
N VAL A 151 3.65 -32.04 14.77
CA VAL A 151 3.06 -33.21 14.11
C VAL A 151 3.96 -33.76 13.02
N VAL A 152 4.50 -32.88 12.18
CA VAL A 152 5.43 -33.26 11.08
C VAL A 152 6.71 -33.90 11.64
N LEU A 153 7.30 -33.26 12.67
CA LEU A 153 8.50 -33.79 13.35
C LEU A 153 8.24 -35.18 13.93
N GLY A 154 7.10 -35.38 14.59
CA GLY A 154 6.71 -36.69 15.12
C GLY A 154 6.58 -37.75 14.04
N LYS A 155 5.93 -37.44 12.92
CA LYS A 155 5.82 -38.33 11.76
C LYS A 155 7.18 -38.62 11.13
N MET A 156 8.01 -37.60 10.98
CA MET A 156 9.35 -37.77 10.40
C MET A 156 10.21 -38.71 11.24
N ARG A 157 10.22 -38.54 12.58
CA ARG A 157 10.91 -39.47 13.50
C ARG A 157 10.39 -40.89 13.36
N ALA A 158 9.09 -41.10 13.31
CA ALA A 158 8.50 -42.40 13.18
C ALA A 158 8.91 -43.09 11.84
N GLU A 159 8.93 -42.35 10.75
CA GLU A 159 9.35 -42.91 9.44
C GLU A 159 10.87 -43.18 9.38
N MET A 160 11.69 -42.31 10.00
CA MET A 160 13.14 -42.54 10.08
C MET A 160 13.48 -43.75 10.95
N LYS A 161 12.75 -43.97 12.04
CA LYS A 161 12.91 -45.16 12.89
C LYS A 161 12.61 -46.47 12.11
N LYS A 162 11.59 -46.47 11.25
CA LYS A 162 11.31 -47.63 10.37
C LYS A 162 12.48 -47.90 9.41
N LYS A 163 13.28 -46.92 9.06
CA LYS A 163 14.48 -47.02 8.22
C LYS A 163 15.77 -47.32 9.00
N GLY A 164 15.66 -47.53 10.33
CA GLY A 164 16.79 -47.84 11.21
C GLY A 164 17.57 -46.62 11.73
N HIS A 165 17.02 -45.42 11.60
CA HIS A 165 17.62 -44.21 12.12
C HIS A 165 16.83 -43.70 13.33
N ASP A 166 17.46 -43.46 14.45
CA ASP A 166 16.86 -42.87 15.65
C ASP A 166 17.24 -41.36 15.73
N LEU A 167 16.22 -40.46 15.55
CA LEU A 167 16.36 -38.97 15.51
C LEU A 167 15.77 -38.33 16.76
#